data_37bee054e28426729b86918bed3539c5
#
_entry.id   37bee054e28426729b86918bed3539c5
#
_cell.length_a   1.000
_cell.length_b   1.000
_cell.length_c   1.000
_cell.angle_alpha   90.00
_cell.angle_beta   90.00
_cell.angle_gamma   90.00
#
_symmetry.space_group_name_H-M   'P 1'
#
loop_
_entity.id
_entity.type
_entity.pdbx_description
1 polymer ?
#
loop_
_entity_poly.entity_id
_entity_poly.type
_entity_poly.pdbx_seq_one_letter_code
_entity_poly.pdbx_strand_id
1 'polypeptide(L)'
;KLKESGYKTAAIGKWHLGHKKEYLPLQHGFDYYYGIPYSNDMDRINSETCCPGSQYWQKYENQKPKSTNYNVPLIENNEIIERPADQTTITKRFTDKAVEFIKNNKEDNFFIYLAHNLPHTPLFASDNFLGKSKRGLYGDVIEEIDHGIGLIIEELKKNNLDKNTIVVFTSDNGPWLPFETHSGSAGLLREGKGTTWEGGQRIPGIFWGNGIKPGVINDLGSTMDIFPTLLEMSNTSMVNDRIMDGVSIKNTLLKHEPSKRETIFYYRSREIYAVRYGEYKAHLITQGAYNYPKGSDRKIILDKPLLYNLNIDPSEKYNVADKNPEILVEINKILEKHKKNLKAPNDLLKDREFGS
;
A
#
# COMPACT_ATOMS: atom_id res chain seq x y z
N LYS A 1 -16.13 9.96 7.29
CA LYS A 1 -16.50 9.65 8.68
C LYS A 1 -15.75 10.55 9.68
N LEU A 2 -14.43 10.62 9.65
CA LEU A 2 -13.66 11.47 10.56
C LEU A 2 -14.06 12.96 10.43
N LYS A 3 -14.26 13.45 9.20
CA LYS A 3 -14.76 14.82 8.97
C LYS A 3 -16.14 15.06 9.62
N GLU A 4 -17.06 14.09 9.54
CA GLU A 4 -18.36 14.14 10.23
C GLU A 4 -18.22 14.24 11.77
N SER A 5 -17.08 13.75 12.30
CA SER A 5 -16.71 13.82 13.72
C SER A 5 -15.85 15.04 14.06
N GLY A 6 -15.78 16.04 13.19
CA GLY A 6 -15.09 17.31 13.44
C GLY A 6 -13.58 17.32 13.11
N TYR A 7 -13.04 16.27 12.47
CA TYR A 7 -11.65 16.26 12.05
C TYR A 7 -11.44 17.16 10.83
N LYS A 8 -10.33 17.91 10.81
CA LYS A 8 -9.76 18.52 9.61
C LYS A 8 -9.03 17.44 8.81
N THR A 9 -9.26 17.37 7.51
CA THR A 9 -8.80 16.22 6.72
C THR A 9 -7.98 16.64 5.52
N ALA A 10 -6.81 16.02 5.34
CA ALA A 10 -5.93 16.26 4.20
C ALA A 10 -5.56 14.96 3.49
N ALA A 11 -5.59 14.98 2.16
CA ALA A 11 -4.93 14.00 1.31
C ALA A 11 -3.69 14.67 0.70
N ILE A 12 -2.51 14.08 0.90
CA ILE A 12 -1.25 14.60 0.39
C ILE A 12 -0.53 13.45 -0.33
N GLY A 13 -0.15 13.67 -1.59
CA GLY A 13 0.56 12.68 -2.37
C GLY A 13 -0.24 12.08 -3.52
N LYS A 14 0.04 10.80 -3.86
CA LYS A 14 -0.61 10.08 -4.95
C LYS A 14 -2.03 9.64 -4.58
N TRP A 15 -3.02 10.06 -5.38
CA TRP A 15 -4.42 9.67 -5.17
C TRP A 15 -4.77 8.32 -5.82
N HIS A 16 -4.60 8.19 -7.10
CA HIS A 16 -4.80 6.99 -7.94
C HIS A 16 -6.21 6.37 -7.91
N LEU A 17 -7.23 7.15 -7.57
CA LEU A 17 -8.65 6.73 -7.53
C LEU A 17 -9.54 7.53 -8.48
N GLY A 18 -8.94 8.08 -9.54
CA GLY A 18 -9.58 8.89 -10.57
C GLY A 18 -9.00 10.30 -10.63
N HIS A 19 -8.89 10.83 -11.85
CA HIS A 19 -8.22 12.10 -12.12
C HIS A 19 -9.17 13.23 -12.56
N LYS A 20 -10.43 12.92 -12.87
CA LYS A 20 -11.44 13.93 -13.15
C LYS A 20 -11.87 14.59 -11.84
N LYS A 21 -12.32 15.85 -11.93
CA LYS A 21 -12.66 16.69 -10.77
C LYS A 21 -13.61 15.99 -9.79
N GLU A 22 -14.62 15.27 -10.32
CA GLU A 22 -15.60 14.53 -9.52
C GLU A 22 -15.02 13.34 -8.74
N TYR A 23 -13.78 12.91 -9.05
CA TYR A 23 -13.10 11.80 -8.38
C TYR A 23 -11.90 12.23 -7.52
N LEU A 24 -11.61 13.55 -7.46
CA LEU A 24 -10.50 14.05 -6.63
C LEU A 24 -10.86 14.02 -5.14
N PRO A 25 -9.85 14.02 -4.24
CA PRO A 25 -10.02 13.85 -2.80
C PRO A 25 -11.05 14.75 -2.14
N LEU A 26 -11.22 16.00 -2.60
CA LEU A 26 -12.21 16.93 -2.03
C LEU A 26 -13.66 16.42 -2.18
N GLN A 27 -13.94 15.60 -3.20
CA GLN A 27 -15.25 14.98 -3.40
C GLN A 27 -15.45 13.71 -2.53
N HIS A 28 -14.37 13.26 -1.86
CA HIS A 28 -14.35 12.05 -1.05
C HIS A 28 -14.12 12.32 0.45
N GLY A 29 -14.47 13.54 0.91
CA GLY A 29 -14.49 13.88 2.32
C GLY A 29 -13.22 14.53 2.85
N PHE A 30 -12.23 14.84 1.99
CA PHE A 30 -11.07 15.63 2.37
C PHE A 30 -11.34 17.14 2.25
N ASP A 31 -10.80 17.92 3.19
CA ASP A 31 -10.86 19.39 3.19
C ASP A 31 -9.75 20.00 2.33
N TYR A 32 -8.62 19.29 2.22
CA TYR A 32 -7.43 19.73 1.50
C TYR A 32 -6.84 18.60 0.69
N TYR A 33 -6.35 18.91 -0.50
CA TYR A 33 -5.59 18.01 -1.36
C TYR A 33 -4.36 18.70 -1.93
N TYR A 34 -3.22 18.02 -1.85
CA TYR A 34 -1.98 18.41 -2.54
C TYR A 34 -1.27 17.17 -3.06
N GLY A 35 -1.21 16.98 -4.37
CA GLY A 35 -0.63 15.74 -4.87
C GLY A 35 -0.76 15.51 -6.36
N ILE A 36 -0.48 14.28 -6.77
CA ILE A 36 -0.63 13.81 -8.14
C ILE A 36 -1.83 12.86 -8.26
N PRO A 37 -2.66 12.97 -9.31
CA PRO A 37 -3.94 12.24 -9.38
C PRO A 37 -3.79 10.76 -9.72
N TYR A 38 -2.62 10.32 -10.17
CA TYR A 38 -2.28 8.94 -10.55
C TYR A 38 -0.80 8.67 -10.34
N SER A 39 -0.33 7.48 -10.76
CA SER A 39 1.07 7.08 -10.55
C SER A 39 2.04 7.95 -11.36
N ASN A 40 3.21 8.19 -10.79
CA ASN A 40 4.24 9.06 -11.33
C ASN A 40 4.90 8.55 -12.63
N ASP A 41 4.67 7.31 -13.02
CA ASP A 41 5.12 6.70 -14.28
C ASP A 41 4.09 6.82 -15.41
N MET A 42 2.93 7.38 -15.14
CA MET A 42 1.86 7.60 -16.12
C MET A 42 2.05 8.90 -16.90
N ASP A 43 1.23 9.13 -17.94
CA ASP A 43 1.23 10.33 -18.78
C ASP A 43 2.59 10.63 -19.42
N ARG A 44 3.20 9.60 -20.02
CA ARG A 44 4.50 9.70 -20.69
C ARG A 44 4.41 10.53 -21.97
N ILE A 45 5.44 11.36 -22.21
CA ILE A 45 5.51 12.20 -23.40
C ILE A 45 5.92 11.39 -24.65
N ASN A 46 6.74 10.33 -24.47
CA ASN A 46 7.19 9.44 -25.55
C ASN A 46 6.86 7.99 -25.27
N SER A 47 6.13 7.32 -26.15
CA SER A 47 5.66 5.95 -26.03
C SER A 47 6.76 4.86 -26.03
N GLU A 48 7.98 5.19 -26.45
CA GLU A 48 9.09 4.23 -26.58
C GLU A 48 9.64 3.68 -25.26
N THR A 49 9.27 4.29 -24.11
CA THR A 49 9.78 3.94 -22.79
C THR A 49 8.77 3.17 -21.95
N CYS A 50 7.81 2.47 -22.56
CA CYS A 50 6.75 1.79 -21.82
C CYS A 50 7.09 0.36 -21.41
N CYS A 51 6.74 0.08 -20.22
CA CYS A 51 6.29 -1.17 -19.59
C CYS A 51 7.34 -2.13 -19.04
N PRO A 52 7.04 -2.67 -17.85
CA PRO A 52 7.96 -3.52 -17.12
C PRO A 52 8.03 -4.93 -17.68
N GLY A 53 9.21 -5.38 -17.86
CA GLY A 53 9.62 -6.73 -18.15
C GLY A 53 11.15 -6.72 -18.11
N SER A 54 11.79 -7.83 -17.81
CA SER A 54 13.25 -7.94 -17.67
C SER A 54 14.04 -7.36 -18.87
N GLN A 55 13.46 -7.42 -20.06
CA GLN A 55 14.06 -6.81 -21.27
C GLN A 55 13.96 -5.28 -21.30
N TYR A 56 13.11 -4.66 -20.45
CA TYR A 56 12.94 -3.20 -20.38
C TYR A 56 13.78 -2.57 -19.28
N TRP A 57 14.20 -3.35 -18.27
CA TRP A 57 15.05 -2.87 -17.18
C TRP A 57 16.35 -2.25 -17.70
N GLN A 58 17.11 -2.98 -18.53
CA GLN A 58 18.36 -2.48 -19.11
C GLN A 58 18.13 -1.22 -19.94
N LYS A 59 17.02 -1.17 -20.71
CA LYS A 59 16.64 0.01 -21.49
C LYS A 59 16.29 1.20 -20.58
N TYR A 60 15.58 0.94 -19.48
CA TYR A 60 15.22 1.93 -18.48
C TYR A 60 16.46 2.50 -17.76
N GLU A 61 17.36 1.65 -17.28
CA GLU A 61 18.58 2.07 -16.60
C GLU A 61 19.51 2.87 -17.51
N ASN A 62 19.68 2.45 -18.77
CA ASN A 62 20.48 3.14 -19.76
C ASN A 62 19.91 4.51 -20.15
N GLN A 63 18.60 4.69 -20.11
CA GLN A 63 17.95 5.94 -20.50
C GLN A 63 17.91 6.97 -19.36
N LYS A 64 18.11 6.58 -18.11
CA LYS A 64 18.05 7.45 -16.92
C LYS A 64 16.86 8.41 -17.00
N PRO A 65 15.64 7.96 -16.72
CA PRO A 65 14.43 8.76 -16.94
C PRO A 65 14.53 10.11 -16.23
N LYS A 66 14.11 11.16 -16.94
CA LYS A 66 14.01 12.52 -16.38
C LYS A 66 12.56 12.76 -15.93
N SER A 67 12.39 13.58 -14.90
CA SER A 67 11.06 14.01 -14.44
C SER A 67 10.21 14.54 -15.61
N THR A 68 10.81 15.31 -16.50
CA THR A 68 10.18 15.87 -17.70
C THR A 68 9.74 14.85 -18.76
N ASN A 69 10.07 13.57 -18.62
CA ASN A 69 9.53 12.51 -19.48
C ASN A 69 8.09 12.12 -19.14
N TYR A 70 7.56 12.61 -18.02
CA TYR A 70 6.24 12.26 -17.49
C TYR A 70 5.43 13.53 -17.25
N ASN A 71 4.37 13.71 -18.02
CA ASN A 71 3.54 14.92 -17.99
C ASN A 71 2.50 14.89 -16.83
N VAL A 72 2.89 14.33 -15.70
CA VAL A 72 2.04 14.17 -14.52
C VAL A 72 1.77 15.54 -13.90
N PRO A 73 0.50 15.93 -13.66
CA PRO A 73 0.21 17.19 -13.03
C PRO A 73 0.39 17.14 -11.52
N LEU A 74 0.84 18.23 -10.92
CA LEU A 74 0.70 18.49 -9.50
C LEU A 74 -0.55 19.34 -9.29
N ILE A 75 -1.38 18.90 -8.37
CA ILE A 75 -2.69 19.50 -8.09
C ILE A 75 -2.71 20.02 -6.65
N GLU A 76 -3.22 21.22 -6.46
CA GLU A 76 -3.63 21.71 -5.15
C GLU A 76 -5.14 21.92 -5.15
N ASN A 77 -5.84 21.23 -4.28
CA ASN A 77 -7.31 21.14 -4.22
C ASN A 77 -7.90 20.60 -5.55
N ASN A 78 -8.41 21.46 -6.41
CA ASN A 78 -8.98 21.09 -7.71
C ASN A 78 -8.21 21.71 -8.90
N GLU A 79 -7.10 22.41 -8.63
CA GLU A 79 -6.39 23.19 -9.63
C GLU A 79 -5.01 22.59 -9.91
N ILE A 80 -4.68 22.46 -11.18
CA ILE A 80 -3.33 22.08 -11.61
C ILE A 80 -2.41 23.29 -11.40
N ILE A 81 -1.45 23.14 -10.48
CA ILE A 81 -0.49 24.21 -10.14
C ILE A 81 0.85 24.08 -10.87
N GLU A 82 1.14 22.87 -11.39
CA GLU A 82 2.38 22.58 -12.12
C GLU A 82 2.17 21.40 -13.04
N ARG A 83 2.70 21.45 -14.29
CA ARG A 83 2.65 20.34 -15.23
C ARG A 83 3.75 20.46 -16.28
N PRO A 84 4.68 19.49 -16.41
CA PRO A 84 4.85 18.33 -15.55
C PRO A 84 5.31 18.70 -14.13
N ALA A 85 4.89 17.92 -13.14
CA ALA A 85 5.39 18.04 -11.78
C ALA A 85 6.89 17.69 -11.72
N ASP A 86 7.68 18.50 -11.00
CA ASP A 86 9.08 18.14 -10.73
C ASP A 86 9.16 17.03 -9.68
N GLN A 87 9.37 15.81 -10.14
CA GLN A 87 9.41 14.63 -9.29
C GLN A 87 10.68 14.55 -8.42
N THR A 88 11.73 15.34 -8.71
CA THR A 88 12.94 15.39 -7.89
C THR A 88 12.72 16.13 -6.57
N THR A 89 11.67 16.94 -6.47
CA THR A 89 11.34 17.73 -5.29
C THR A 89 10.07 17.23 -4.58
N ILE A 90 9.36 16.28 -5.17
CA ILE A 90 7.97 15.96 -4.78
C ILE A 90 7.88 15.35 -3.37
N THR A 91 8.83 14.49 -2.97
CA THR A 91 8.86 13.89 -1.62
C THR A 91 8.99 14.95 -0.53
N LYS A 92 9.92 15.87 -0.72
CA LYS A 92 10.08 17.02 0.18
C LYS A 92 8.81 17.88 0.22
N ARG A 93 8.22 18.21 -0.93
CA ARG A 93 7.00 19.04 -1.03
C ARG A 93 5.81 18.40 -0.30
N PHE A 94 5.64 17.09 -0.40
CA PHE A 94 4.59 16.36 0.34
C PHE A 94 4.85 16.41 1.84
N THR A 95 6.09 16.24 2.28
CA THR A 95 6.48 16.39 3.68
C THR A 95 6.20 17.79 4.19
N ASP A 96 6.64 18.82 3.45
CA ASP A 96 6.44 20.23 3.83
C ASP A 96 4.94 20.55 4.00
N LYS A 97 4.08 20.06 3.07
CA LYS A 97 2.63 20.25 3.15
C LYS A 97 1.98 19.51 4.32
N ALA A 98 2.49 18.33 4.68
CA ALA A 98 2.03 17.61 5.88
C ALA A 98 2.40 18.38 7.16
N VAL A 99 3.62 18.87 7.27
CA VAL A 99 4.09 19.69 8.38
C VAL A 99 3.31 21.02 8.46
N GLU A 100 3.08 21.69 7.34
CA GLU A 100 2.25 22.91 7.27
C GLU A 100 0.81 22.65 7.74
N PHE A 101 0.20 21.54 7.30
CA PHE A 101 -1.15 21.19 7.71
C PHE A 101 -1.24 20.92 9.22
N ILE A 102 -0.26 20.25 9.82
CA ILE A 102 -0.19 20.02 11.27
C ILE A 102 -0.11 21.37 12.00
N LYS A 103 0.77 22.27 11.58
CA LYS A 103 0.92 23.60 12.20
C LYS A 103 -0.36 24.41 12.19
N ASN A 104 -1.06 24.40 11.05
CA ASN A 104 -2.26 25.20 10.84
C ASN A 104 -3.49 24.64 11.57
N ASN A 105 -3.47 23.34 11.94
CA ASN A 105 -4.59 22.67 12.59
C ASN A 105 -4.21 22.08 13.97
N LYS A 106 -3.20 22.62 14.63
CA LYS A 106 -2.69 22.09 15.92
C LYS A 106 -3.70 22.16 17.07
N GLU A 107 -4.70 23.01 16.99
CA GLU A 107 -5.80 23.14 17.97
C GLU A 107 -7.01 22.29 17.60
N ASP A 108 -7.04 21.69 16.42
CA ASP A 108 -8.11 20.85 15.92
C ASP A 108 -7.72 19.36 15.95
N ASN A 109 -8.72 18.48 15.95
CA ASN A 109 -8.47 17.10 15.55
C ASN A 109 -8.22 17.05 14.04
N PHE A 110 -7.18 16.34 13.61
CA PHE A 110 -6.86 16.22 12.19
C PHE A 110 -6.60 14.79 11.75
N PHE A 111 -6.76 14.57 10.45
CA PHE A 111 -6.41 13.33 9.76
C PHE A 111 -5.64 13.66 8.48
N ILE A 112 -4.47 13.09 8.33
CA ILE A 112 -3.63 13.22 7.13
C ILE A 112 -3.46 11.85 6.50
N TYR A 113 -3.88 11.72 5.24
CA TYR A 113 -3.50 10.61 4.37
C TYR A 113 -2.31 11.03 3.51
N LEU A 114 -1.10 10.70 3.96
CA LEU A 114 0.15 11.02 3.27
C LEU A 114 0.57 9.81 2.41
N ALA A 115 0.22 9.85 1.13
CA ALA A 115 0.48 8.79 0.17
C ALA A 115 1.66 9.16 -0.74
N HIS A 116 2.88 8.90 -0.31
CA HIS A 116 4.05 9.09 -1.16
C HIS A 116 3.91 8.32 -2.48
N ASN A 117 4.24 8.94 -3.61
CA ASN A 117 4.31 8.25 -4.90
C ASN A 117 5.59 7.41 -5.03
N LEU A 118 6.62 7.73 -4.29
CA LEU A 118 7.87 6.98 -4.17
C LEU A 118 7.78 6.03 -2.96
N PRO A 119 8.45 4.87 -3.00
CA PRO A 119 9.48 4.42 -3.95
C PRO A 119 8.94 3.70 -5.20
N HIS A 120 7.74 4.03 -5.71
CA HIS A 120 7.30 3.53 -7.00
C HIS A 120 8.20 4.07 -8.11
N THR A 121 8.55 3.24 -9.09
CA THR A 121 9.36 3.67 -10.25
C THR A 121 8.56 4.58 -11.19
N PRO A 122 9.22 5.52 -11.90
CA PRO A 122 10.64 5.88 -11.85
C PRO A 122 11.03 6.55 -10.54
N LEU A 123 12.27 6.27 -10.10
CA LEU A 123 12.80 6.82 -8.85
C LEU A 123 13.44 8.19 -9.09
N PHE A 124 13.13 9.12 -8.21
CA PHE A 124 13.72 10.46 -8.16
C PHE A 124 14.01 10.82 -6.70
N ALA A 125 15.18 11.33 -6.43
CA ALA A 125 15.56 11.87 -5.12
C ALA A 125 16.00 13.33 -5.28
N SER A 126 15.81 14.13 -4.24
CA SER A 126 16.32 15.49 -4.23
C SER A 126 17.86 15.51 -4.13
N ASP A 127 18.47 16.63 -4.50
CA ASP A 127 19.93 16.81 -4.47
C ASP A 127 20.52 16.55 -3.07
N ASN A 128 19.72 16.76 -2.02
CA ASN A 128 20.14 16.50 -0.65
C ASN A 128 20.33 15.01 -0.35
N PHE A 129 19.71 14.12 -1.10
CA PHE A 129 19.75 12.67 -0.89
C PHE A 129 20.39 11.92 -2.05
N LEU A 130 20.37 12.47 -3.26
CA LEU A 130 20.87 11.83 -4.45
C LEU A 130 22.35 11.42 -4.32
N GLY A 131 22.63 10.14 -4.53
CA GLY A 131 23.96 9.55 -4.49
C GLY A 131 24.56 9.39 -3.09
N LYS A 132 23.78 9.46 -2.01
CA LYS A 132 24.29 9.37 -0.63
C LYS A 132 24.14 7.99 -0.02
N SER A 133 23.08 7.27 -0.39
CA SER A 133 22.83 5.94 0.15
C SER A 133 23.78 4.88 -0.43
N LYS A 134 24.22 3.95 0.41
CA LYS A 134 24.95 2.75 -0.03
C LYS A 134 24.11 1.80 -0.87
N ARG A 135 22.79 1.98 -0.92
CA ARG A 135 21.81 1.19 -1.67
C ARG A 135 21.43 1.83 -3.01
N GLY A 136 22.21 2.82 -3.48
CA GLY A 136 21.93 3.54 -4.71
C GLY A 136 20.64 4.35 -4.67
N LEU A 137 20.09 4.66 -5.82
CA LEU A 137 18.93 5.56 -5.94
C LEU A 137 17.69 5.08 -5.15
N TYR A 138 17.46 3.77 -5.04
CA TYR A 138 16.36 3.25 -4.20
C TYR A 138 16.59 3.62 -2.73
N GLY A 139 17.81 3.46 -2.24
CA GLY A 139 18.18 3.85 -0.89
C GLY A 139 18.07 5.36 -0.67
N ASP A 140 18.51 6.18 -1.64
CA ASP A 140 18.39 7.64 -1.56
C ASP A 140 16.94 8.08 -1.36
N VAL A 141 16.01 7.48 -2.11
CA VAL A 141 14.57 7.74 -2.02
C VAL A 141 14.00 7.31 -0.66
N ILE A 142 14.39 6.14 -0.16
CA ILE A 142 13.91 5.66 1.15
C ILE A 142 14.43 6.56 2.28
N GLU A 143 15.71 6.97 2.23
CA GLU A 143 16.30 7.87 3.22
C GLU A 143 15.63 9.26 3.19
N GLU A 144 15.21 9.75 2.02
CA GLU A 144 14.45 11.01 1.92
C GLU A 144 13.04 10.89 2.53
N ILE A 145 12.34 9.77 2.29
CA ILE A 145 11.03 9.50 2.91
C ILE A 145 11.19 9.40 4.44
N ASP A 146 12.18 8.65 4.92
CA ASP A 146 12.45 8.48 6.36
C ASP A 146 12.74 9.82 7.04
N HIS A 147 13.60 10.65 6.41
CA HIS A 147 13.85 12.01 6.87
C HIS A 147 12.56 12.85 6.95
N GLY A 148 11.70 12.76 5.95
CA GLY A 148 10.41 13.45 5.93
C GLY A 148 9.50 13.02 7.09
N ILE A 149 9.46 11.72 7.40
CA ILE A 149 8.72 11.19 8.55
C ILE A 149 9.32 11.76 9.86
N GLY A 150 10.64 11.84 9.96
CA GLY A 150 11.33 12.47 11.08
C GLY A 150 10.85 13.91 11.32
N LEU A 151 10.78 14.74 10.27
CA LEU A 151 10.29 16.12 10.36
C LEU A 151 8.82 16.21 10.82
N ILE A 152 7.97 15.29 10.36
CA ILE A 152 6.57 15.22 10.82
C ILE A 152 6.51 14.89 12.32
N ILE A 153 7.26 13.88 12.77
CA ILE A 153 7.31 13.49 14.19
C ILE A 153 7.86 14.62 15.05
N GLU A 154 8.90 15.33 14.60
CA GLU A 154 9.44 16.49 15.27
C GLU A 154 8.40 17.62 15.43
N GLU A 155 7.63 17.89 14.37
CA GLU A 155 6.57 18.90 14.42
C GLU A 155 5.45 18.52 15.40
N LEU A 156 5.05 17.25 15.43
CA LEU A 156 4.08 16.73 16.40
C LEU A 156 4.59 16.94 17.84
N LYS A 157 5.85 16.58 18.12
CA LYS A 157 6.46 16.74 19.44
C LYS A 157 6.57 18.21 19.84
N LYS A 158 7.00 19.07 18.92
CA LYS A 158 7.14 20.52 19.14
C LYS A 158 5.83 21.19 19.57
N ASN A 159 4.70 20.69 19.07
CA ASN A 159 3.38 21.19 19.42
C ASN A 159 2.68 20.36 20.52
N ASN A 160 3.36 19.42 21.17
CA ASN A 160 2.82 18.50 22.20
C ASN A 160 1.66 17.63 21.68
N LEU A 161 1.61 17.36 20.39
CA LEU A 161 0.59 16.55 19.72
C LEU A 161 0.93 15.06 19.71
N ASP A 162 2.17 14.69 19.95
CA ASP A 162 2.68 13.31 19.95
C ASP A 162 1.94 12.39 20.94
N LYS A 163 1.43 12.96 22.04
CA LYS A 163 0.64 12.23 23.05
C LYS A 163 -0.81 11.99 22.66
N ASN A 164 -1.30 12.65 21.63
CA ASN A 164 -2.69 12.54 21.15
C ASN A 164 -2.77 12.24 19.64
N THR A 165 -1.69 11.84 19.02
CA THR A 165 -1.64 11.49 17.60
C THR A 165 -1.15 10.07 17.43
N ILE A 166 -1.71 9.37 16.45
CA ILE A 166 -1.24 8.06 15.99
C ILE A 166 -0.65 8.25 14.61
N VAL A 167 0.58 7.78 14.41
CA VAL A 167 1.24 7.72 13.13
C VAL A 167 1.25 6.26 12.67
N VAL A 168 0.75 6.01 11.48
CA VAL A 168 0.76 4.70 10.82
C VAL A 168 1.64 4.77 9.58
N PHE A 169 2.67 3.92 9.53
CA PHE A 169 3.49 3.74 8.35
C PHE A 169 3.26 2.35 7.76
N THR A 170 2.94 2.31 6.48
CA THR A 170 2.70 1.06 5.74
C THR A 170 3.00 1.24 4.25
N SER A 171 2.83 0.18 3.47
CA SER A 171 2.90 0.20 2.00
C SER A 171 1.63 -0.43 1.42
N ASP A 172 1.40 -0.26 0.13
CA ASP A 172 0.27 -0.83 -0.60
C ASP A 172 0.55 -2.25 -1.08
N ASN A 173 1.78 -2.59 -1.39
CA ASN A 173 2.22 -3.91 -1.87
C ASN A 173 3.73 -4.12 -1.69
N GLY A 174 4.18 -5.33 -1.97
CA GLY A 174 5.61 -5.66 -1.98
C GLY A 174 6.38 -5.09 -3.17
N PRO A 175 7.68 -5.39 -3.30
CA PRO A 175 8.56 -4.80 -4.31
C PRO A 175 8.19 -5.22 -5.74
N TRP A 176 8.41 -4.32 -6.69
CA TRP A 176 8.18 -4.56 -8.11
C TRP A 176 9.45 -5.15 -8.76
N LEU A 177 9.71 -6.42 -8.50
CA LEU A 177 10.96 -7.13 -8.78
C LEU A 177 11.55 -6.95 -10.20
N PRO A 178 10.77 -6.83 -11.29
CA PRO A 178 11.33 -6.58 -12.63
C PRO A 178 12.20 -5.32 -12.74
N PHE A 179 12.11 -4.39 -11.79
CA PHE A 179 12.98 -3.21 -11.73
C PHE A 179 14.26 -3.41 -10.93
N GLU A 180 14.57 -4.64 -10.54
CA GLU A 180 15.85 -5.07 -9.93
C GLU A 180 16.32 -4.10 -8.82
N THR A 181 17.43 -3.38 -9.02
CA THR A 181 17.99 -2.47 -8.02
C THR A 181 17.09 -1.28 -7.67
N HIS A 182 16.10 -0.95 -8.52
CA HIS A 182 15.11 0.11 -8.26
C HIS A 182 13.81 -0.40 -7.66
N SER A 183 13.69 -1.71 -7.40
CA SER A 183 12.43 -2.30 -6.91
C SER A 183 12.36 -2.48 -5.40
N GLY A 184 13.45 -2.39 -4.68
CA GLY A 184 13.57 -2.86 -3.31
C GLY A 184 13.75 -4.38 -3.22
N SER A 185 13.46 -4.96 -2.05
CA SER A 185 13.62 -6.39 -1.79
C SER A 185 12.50 -6.92 -0.89
N ALA A 186 11.97 -8.09 -1.22
CA ALA A 186 11.07 -8.84 -0.36
C ALA A 186 11.81 -9.65 0.73
N GLY A 187 13.15 -9.61 0.75
CA GLY A 187 13.96 -10.38 1.69
C GLY A 187 13.77 -11.88 1.51
N LEU A 188 13.31 -12.55 2.57
CA LEU A 188 13.05 -14.00 2.55
C LEU A 188 11.71 -14.37 1.91
N LEU A 189 10.82 -13.40 1.69
CA LEU A 189 9.48 -13.66 1.19
C LEU A 189 9.50 -13.98 -0.30
N ARG A 190 8.60 -14.88 -0.72
CA ARG A 190 8.53 -15.34 -2.10
C ARG A 190 7.91 -14.28 -2.99
N GLU A 191 8.53 -14.04 -4.16
CA GLU A 191 8.07 -13.14 -5.22
C GLU A 191 7.84 -11.68 -4.79
N GLY A 192 6.95 -10.94 -5.44
CA GLY A 192 6.72 -9.52 -5.22
C GLY A 192 5.39 -9.03 -5.77
N LYS A 193 5.30 -7.72 -6.01
CA LYS A 193 4.11 -7.02 -6.52
C LYS A 193 3.42 -7.77 -7.65
N GLY A 194 2.09 -7.85 -7.58
CA GLY A 194 1.24 -8.50 -8.59
C GLY A 194 1.00 -9.99 -8.34
N THR A 195 1.58 -10.56 -7.27
CA THR A 195 1.37 -11.97 -6.90
C THR A 195 0.63 -12.10 -5.57
N THR A 196 0.12 -13.29 -5.30
CA THR A 196 -0.50 -13.63 -4.02
C THR A 196 0.46 -14.35 -3.06
N TRP A 197 1.75 -14.45 -3.42
CA TRP A 197 2.81 -14.91 -2.53
C TRP A 197 3.13 -13.87 -1.47
N GLU A 198 3.75 -14.27 -0.37
CA GLU A 198 4.04 -13.37 0.76
C GLU A 198 4.85 -12.14 0.34
N GLY A 199 5.80 -12.26 -0.59
CA GLY A 199 6.58 -11.13 -1.07
C GLY A 199 5.76 -10.08 -1.83
N GLY A 200 4.59 -10.45 -2.38
CA GLY A 200 3.67 -9.51 -3.01
C GLY A 200 2.70 -8.84 -2.04
N GLN A 201 2.41 -9.48 -0.92
CA GLN A 201 1.30 -9.13 -0.04
C GLN A 201 1.72 -8.66 1.35
N ARG A 202 2.81 -9.21 1.90
CA ARG A 202 3.28 -8.86 3.24
C ARG A 202 4.13 -7.59 3.17
N ILE A 203 3.65 -6.56 3.83
CA ILE A 203 4.19 -5.20 3.81
C ILE A 203 4.59 -4.77 5.23
N PRO A 204 5.43 -3.72 5.38
CA PRO A 204 5.70 -3.14 6.68
C PRO A 204 4.42 -2.58 7.31
N GLY A 205 4.31 -2.68 8.64
CA GLY A 205 3.24 -2.08 9.41
C GLY A 205 3.82 -1.54 10.72
N ILE A 206 3.89 -0.21 10.86
CA ILE A 206 4.41 0.44 12.05
C ILE A 206 3.34 1.39 12.58
N PHE A 207 3.03 1.25 13.87
CA PHE A 207 2.11 2.15 14.59
C PHE A 207 2.88 2.84 15.70
N TRP A 208 2.74 4.14 15.82
CA TRP A 208 3.43 4.94 16.82
C TRP A 208 2.51 6.01 17.40
N GLY A 209 2.71 6.35 18.66
CA GLY A 209 2.03 7.47 19.34
C GLY A 209 0.92 7.01 20.28
N ASN A 210 0.14 7.94 20.75
CA ASN A 210 -1.05 7.85 21.61
C ASN A 210 -1.40 6.46 22.21
N GLY A 211 -0.64 6.04 23.23
CA GLY A 211 -0.91 4.79 23.96
C GLY A 211 -0.56 3.50 23.23
N ILE A 212 0.01 3.57 22.01
CA ILE A 212 0.51 2.38 21.32
C ILE A 212 1.60 1.73 22.20
N LYS A 213 1.38 0.47 22.56
CA LYS A 213 2.32 -0.28 23.39
C LYS A 213 3.54 -0.68 22.56
N PRO A 214 4.77 -0.29 23.00
CA PRO A 214 5.98 -0.69 22.28
C PRO A 214 6.17 -2.21 22.25
N GLY A 215 6.58 -2.73 21.08
CA GLY A 215 6.86 -4.15 20.90
C GLY A 215 6.68 -4.60 19.45
N VAL A 216 6.87 -5.90 19.25
CA VAL A 216 6.62 -6.57 17.97
C VAL A 216 5.33 -7.38 18.10
N ILE A 217 4.42 -7.18 17.16
CA ILE A 217 3.16 -7.91 17.08
C ILE A 217 3.27 -8.87 15.88
N ASN A 218 3.15 -10.17 16.16
CA ASN A 218 3.22 -11.21 15.14
C ASN A 218 1.85 -11.68 14.67
N ASP A 219 0.79 -11.14 15.28
CA ASP A 219 -0.59 -11.44 14.92
C ASP A 219 -0.90 -10.98 13.50
N LEU A 220 -1.89 -11.63 12.91
CA LEU A 220 -2.38 -11.31 11.58
C LEU A 220 -3.08 -9.95 11.58
N GLY A 221 -2.67 -9.09 10.66
CA GLY A 221 -3.29 -7.79 10.37
C GLY A 221 -3.37 -7.54 8.87
N SER A 222 -4.18 -6.59 8.49
CA SER A 222 -4.36 -6.16 7.10
C SER A 222 -4.51 -4.64 7.04
N THR A 223 -4.18 -4.03 5.90
CA THR A 223 -4.49 -2.61 5.63
C THR A 223 -5.99 -2.31 5.73
N MET A 224 -6.85 -3.30 5.50
CA MET A 224 -8.31 -3.17 5.71
C MET A 224 -8.66 -2.88 7.17
N ASP A 225 -7.81 -3.26 8.12
CA ASP A 225 -8.03 -3.10 9.56
C ASP A 225 -7.75 -1.67 10.04
N ILE A 226 -7.00 -0.89 9.27
CA ILE A 226 -6.67 0.50 9.62
C ILE A 226 -7.93 1.33 9.77
N PHE A 227 -8.87 1.25 8.82
CA PHE A 227 -10.09 2.04 8.84
C PHE A 227 -10.93 1.80 10.12
N PRO A 228 -11.40 0.58 10.45
CA PRO A 228 -12.19 0.35 11.65
C PRO A 228 -11.39 0.63 12.94
N THR A 229 -10.09 0.40 12.95
CA THR A 229 -9.23 0.69 14.11
C THR A 229 -9.18 2.19 14.38
N LEU A 230 -8.96 3.02 13.36
CA LEU A 230 -8.91 4.47 13.52
C LEU A 230 -10.26 5.05 13.91
N LEU A 231 -11.38 4.55 13.37
CA LEU A 231 -12.72 4.98 13.81
C LEU A 231 -12.95 4.65 15.29
N GLU A 232 -12.59 3.44 15.73
CA GLU A 232 -12.72 3.06 17.14
C GLU A 232 -11.81 3.87 18.07
N MET A 233 -10.58 4.17 17.64
CA MET A 233 -9.63 4.97 18.43
C MET A 233 -10.01 6.44 18.51
N SER A 234 -10.68 6.98 17.49
CA SER A 234 -11.18 8.36 17.45
C SER A 234 -12.59 8.52 18.06
N ASN A 235 -13.18 7.45 18.60
CA ASN A 235 -14.57 7.41 19.06
C ASN A 235 -15.57 7.83 17.97
N THR A 236 -15.24 7.60 16.70
CA THR A 236 -16.12 7.88 15.56
C THR A 236 -17.02 6.67 15.30
N SER A 237 -18.28 6.91 15.00
CA SER A 237 -19.25 5.86 14.72
C SER A 237 -18.86 5.01 13.51
N MET A 238 -18.95 3.69 13.66
CA MET A 238 -18.75 2.74 12.58
C MET A 238 -19.79 2.88 11.48
N VAL A 239 -19.43 2.47 10.28
CA VAL A 239 -20.33 2.37 9.14
C VAL A 239 -21.17 1.09 9.28
N ASN A 240 -22.51 1.21 9.22
CA ASN A 240 -23.44 0.08 9.40
C ASN A 240 -24.22 -0.25 8.13
N ASP A 241 -24.01 0.46 7.04
CA ASP A 241 -24.75 0.33 5.77
C ASP A 241 -24.20 -0.74 4.83
N ARG A 242 -23.10 -1.37 5.20
CA ARG A 242 -22.39 -2.38 4.38
C ARG A 242 -21.61 -3.39 5.22
N ILE A 243 -21.27 -4.52 4.61
CA ILE A 243 -20.36 -5.50 5.20
C ILE A 243 -18.94 -4.89 5.23
N MET A 244 -18.29 -4.95 6.39
CA MET A 244 -16.94 -4.48 6.59
C MET A 244 -15.97 -5.66 6.59
N ASP A 245 -14.99 -5.65 5.68
CA ASP A 245 -13.94 -6.69 5.63
C ASP A 245 -12.83 -6.44 6.66
N GLY A 246 -12.65 -5.19 7.08
CA GLY A 246 -11.71 -4.81 8.14
C GLY A 246 -12.24 -5.13 9.53
N VAL A 247 -11.35 -5.48 10.45
CA VAL A 247 -11.62 -5.66 11.87
C VAL A 247 -10.75 -4.71 12.69
N SER A 248 -11.26 -4.19 13.81
CA SER A 248 -10.44 -3.34 14.66
C SER A 248 -9.38 -4.16 15.40
N ILE A 249 -8.13 -3.72 15.28
CA ILE A 249 -6.97 -4.24 16.00
C ILE A 249 -6.52 -3.30 17.14
N LYS A 250 -7.39 -2.43 17.61
CA LYS A 250 -7.10 -1.46 18.69
C LYS A 250 -6.51 -2.12 19.94
N ASN A 251 -7.12 -3.18 20.43
CA ASN A 251 -6.62 -3.87 21.63
C ASN A 251 -5.28 -4.56 21.39
N THR A 252 -5.05 -5.07 20.18
CA THR A 252 -3.78 -5.66 19.79
C THR A 252 -2.67 -4.60 19.84
N LEU A 253 -2.94 -3.38 19.36
CA LEU A 253 -1.99 -2.27 19.38
C LEU A 253 -1.74 -1.70 20.78
N LEU A 254 -2.78 -1.55 21.59
CA LEU A 254 -2.69 -0.88 22.89
C LEU A 254 -2.28 -1.83 24.02
N LYS A 255 -2.62 -3.13 23.94
CA LYS A 255 -2.49 -4.09 25.05
C LYS A 255 -1.72 -5.36 24.68
N HIS A 256 -1.40 -5.58 23.39
CA HIS A 256 -0.89 -6.83 22.85
C HIS A 256 -1.86 -8.01 23.06
N GLU A 257 -3.18 -7.75 23.06
CA GLU A 257 -4.17 -8.81 23.01
C GLU A 257 -4.15 -9.48 21.61
N PRO A 258 -4.49 -10.76 21.49
CA PRO A 258 -4.53 -11.45 20.20
C PRO A 258 -5.41 -10.70 19.19
N SER A 259 -4.97 -10.66 17.93
CA SER A 259 -5.76 -10.06 16.86
C SER A 259 -7.06 -10.84 16.64
N LYS A 260 -8.13 -10.10 16.37
CA LYS A 260 -9.41 -10.69 15.96
C LYS A 260 -9.42 -11.18 14.51
N ARG A 261 -8.38 -10.85 13.75
CA ARG A 261 -8.25 -11.30 12.37
C ARG A 261 -7.62 -12.69 12.32
N GLU A 262 -8.41 -13.67 11.92
CA GLU A 262 -7.92 -15.04 11.77
C GLU A 262 -7.70 -15.43 10.30
N THR A 263 -8.31 -14.69 9.36
CA THR A 263 -8.34 -15.07 7.94
C THR A 263 -8.07 -13.90 7.00
N ILE A 264 -7.33 -14.17 5.92
CA ILE A 264 -7.20 -13.27 4.76
C ILE A 264 -7.46 -14.08 3.49
N PHE A 265 -8.29 -13.52 2.60
CA PHE A 265 -8.51 -14.02 1.25
C PHE A 265 -7.69 -13.23 0.27
N TYR A 266 -6.85 -13.91 -0.51
CA TYR A 266 -5.99 -13.29 -1.51
C TYR A 266 -6.63 -13.42 -2.87
N TYR A 267 -7.02 -12.28 -3.41
CA TYR A 267 -7.61 -12.18 -4.73
C TYR A 267 -6.61 -11.73 -5.77
N ARG A 268 -6.76 -12.24 -6.98
CA ARG A 268 -6.22 -11.62 -8.18
C ARG A 268 -7.37 -11.41 -9.13
N SER A 269 -7.65 -10.15 -9.47
CA SER A 269 -8.91 -9.76 -10.12
C SER A 269 -10.12 -10.25 -9.31
N ARG A 270 -10.95 -11.13 -9.85
CA ARG A 270 -12.18 -11.65 -9.22
C ARG A 270 -12.04 -13.07 -8.69
N GLU A 271 -10.86 -13.66 -8.76
CA GLU A 271 -10.63 -15.04 -8.35
C GLU A 271 -9.84 -15.12 -7.05
N ILE A 272 -10.21 -16.04 -6.18
CA ILE A 272 -9.49 -16.33 -4.95
C ILE A 272 -8.32 -17.25 -5.29
N TYR A 273 -7.11 -16.76 -5.10
CA TYR A 273 -5.88 -17.50 -5.36
C TYR A 273 -5.35 -18.21 -4.13
N ALA A 274 -5.50 -17.58 -2.98
CA ALA A 274 -5.05 -18.18 -1.72
C ALA A 274 -5.94 -17.75 -0.55
N VAL A 275 -5.88 -18.54 0.52
CA VAL A 275 -6.54 -18.25 1.81
C VAL A 275 -5.52 -18.45 2.91
N ARG A 276 -5.34 -17.46 3.76
CA ARG A 276 -4.61 -17.60 5.02
C ARG A 276 -5.58 -17.80 6.16
N TYR A 277 -5.29 -18.79 7.01
CA TYR A 277 -5.99 -19.06 8.25
C TYR A 277 -4.96 -19.29 9.37
N GLY A 278 -4.93 -18.38 10.33
CA GLY A 278 -3.89 -18.35 11.36
C GLY A 278 -2.48 -18.33 10.77
N GLU A 279 -1.69 -19.33 11.12
CA GLU A 279 -0.31 -19.49 10.62
C GLU A 279 -0.22 -20.18 9.24
N TYR A 280 -1.30 -20.79 8.78
CA TYR A 280 -1.29 -21.52 7.51
C TYR A 280 -1.84 -20.70 6.34
N LYS A 281 -1.25 -20.89 5.16
CA LYS A 281 -1.72 -20.31 3.91
C LYS A 281 -1.84 -21.38 2.84
N ALA A 282 -3.05 -21.52 2.30
CA ALA A 282 -3.33 -22.44 1.21
C ALA A 282 -3.43 -21.69 -0.10
N HIS A 283 -2.70 -22.14 -1.14
CA HIS A 283 -2.85 -21.67 -2.51
C HIS A 283 -3.74 -22.63 -3.30
N LEU A 284 -4.77 -22.09 -3.94
CA LEU A 284 -5.69 -22.78 -4.85
C LEU A 284 -5.25 -22.57 -6.31
N ILE A 285 -4.68 -21.40 -6.57
CA ILE A 285 -4.18 -20.98 -7.88
C ILE A 285 -2.81 -20.34 -7.64
N THR A 286 -1.85 -20.64 -8.50
CA THR A 286 -0.55 -19.97 -8.49
C THR A 286 -0.31 -19.27 -9.82
N GLN A 287 0.31 -18.11 -9.75
CA GLN A 287 0.70 -17.32 -10.90
C GLN A 287 1.70 -16.27 -10.47
N GLY A 288 2.85 -16.20 -11.12
CA GLY A 288 3.78 -15.09 -11.00
C GLY A 288 3.26 -13.81 -11.67
N ALA A 289 4.03 -12.75 -11.63
CA ALA A 289 3.66 -11.48 -12.22
C ALA A 289 4.75 -10.95 -13.16
N TYR A 290 4.31 -10.20 -14.18
CA TYR A 290 5.19 -9.47 -15.08
C TYR A 290 6.21 -10.35 -15.84
N ASN A 291 5.92 -11.67 -15.97
CA ASN A 291 6.83 -12.63 -16.58
C ASN A 291 8.25 -12.60 -15.97
N TYR A 292 8.33 -12.38 -14.64
CA TYR A 292 9.58 -12.30 -13.90
C TYR A 292 9.56 -13.25 -12.68
N PRO A 293 10.45 -14.25 -12.65
CA PRO A 293 11.33 -14.67 -13.75
C PRO A 293 10.55 -15.13 -14.99
N LYS A 294 11.19 -15.16 -16.14
CA LYS A 294 10.55 -15.54 -17.43
C LYS A 294 9.78 -16.84 -17.33
N GLY A 295 8.52 -16.84 -17.77
CA GLY A 295 7.63 -18.01 -17.74
C GLY A 295 6.83 -18.16 -16.44
N SER A 296 7.03 -17.28 -15.44
CA SER A 296 6.34 -17.38 -14.14
C SER A 296 4.88 -16.89 -14.17
N ASP A 297 4.48 -16.13 -15.17
CA ASP A 297 3.16 -15.50 -15.28
C ASP A 297 2.04 -16.47 -15.75
N ARG A 298 2.38 -17.75 -15.99
CA ARG A 298 1.39 -18.77 -16.30
C ARG A 298 0.49 -19.04 -15.09
N LYS A 299 -0.83 -18.89 -15.28
CA LYS A 299 -1.84 -19.30 -14.31
C LYS A 299 -1.90 -20.82 -14.21
N ILE A 300 -1.79 -21.35 -13.00
CA ILE A 300 -1.89 -22.79 -12.70
C ILE A 300 -3.00 -22.97 -11.66
N ILE A 301 -4.10 -23.59 -12.06
CA ILE A 301 -5.14 -24.05 -11.14
C ILE A 301 -4.68 -25.39 -10.58
N LEU A 302 -4.68 -25.52 -9.27
CA LEU A 302 -4.13 -26.68 -8.57
C LEU A 302 -5.24 -27.69 -8.28
N ASP A 303 -5.06 -28.96 -8.66
CA ASP A 303 -5.97 -30.06 -8.31
C ASP A 303 -6.02 -30.30 -6.80
N LYS A 304 -4.86 -30.15 -6.14
CA LYS A 304 -4.71 -30.15 -4.68
C LYS A 304 -4.06 -28.82 -4.25
N PRO A 305 -4.62 -28.12 -3.27
CA PRO A 305 -4.01 -26.89 -2.76
C PRO A 305 -2.60 -27.13 -2.22
N LEU A 306 -1.70 -26.16 -2.43
CA LEU A 306 -0.45 -26.11 -1.68
C LEU A 306 -0.74 -25.48 -0.31
N LEU A 307 -0.07 -25.98 0.74
CA LEU A 307 -0.22 -25.45 2.10
C LEU A 307 1.15 -25.12 2.69
N TYR A 308 1.28 -23.95 3.28
CA TYR A 308 2.51 -23.48 3.92
C TYR A 308 2.23 -23.01 5.34
N ASN A 309 3.12 -23.34 6.29
CA ASN A 309 3.11 -22.75 7.62
C ASN A 309 4.02 -21.52 7.62
N LEU A 310 3.45 -20.34 7.65
CA LEU A 310 4.20 -19.07 7.47
C LEU A 310 5.02 -18.66 8.71
N ASN A 311 4.79 -19.26 9.88
CA ASN A 311 5.59 -18.99 11.06
C ASN A 311 6.99 -19.60 10.96
N ILE A 312 7.12 -20.75 10.29
CA ILE A 312 8.39 -21.47 10.12
C ILE A 312 8.92 -21.43 8.69
N ASP A 313 8.05 -21.17 7.71
CA ASP A 313 8.37 -21.08 6.29
C ASP A 313 7.73 -19.84 5.64
N PRO A 314 8.18 -18.63 6.00
CA PRO A 314 7.66 -17.39 5.41
C PRO A 314 8.01 -17.25 3.90
N SER A 315 8.92 -18.10 3.41
CA SER A 315 9.33 -18.17 2.00
C SER A 315 8.44 -19.05 1.14
N GLU A 316 7.45 -19.73 1.73
CA GLU A 316 6.50 -20.60 1.01
C GLU A 316 7.21 -21.66 0.12
N LYS A 317 8.23 -22.35 0.69
CA LYS A 317 9.07 -23.34 -0.01
C LYS A 317 8.62 -24.77 0.22
N TYR A 318 8.12 -25.07 1.42
CA TYR A 318 7.86 -26.44 1.88
C TYR A 318 6.37 -26.70 1.98
N ASN A 319 5.79 -27.34 0.95
CA ASN A 319 4.40 -27.74 0.97
C ASN A 319 4.15 -28.80 2.05
N VAL A 320 3.27 -28.49 3.00
CA VAL A 320 2.90 -29.37 4.12
C VAL A 320 1.47 -29.91 4.01
N ALA A 321 0.83 -29.81 2.84
CA ALA A 321 -0.56 -30.18 2.62
C ALA A 321 -0.89 -31.64 3.02
N ASP A 322 -0.02 -32.59 2.64
CA ASP A 322 -0.22 -34.01 2.93
C ASP A 322 -0.10 -34.35 4.43
N LYS A 323 0.59 -33.48 5.18
CA LYS A 323 0.80 -33.66 6.65
C LYS A 323 -0.26 -32.97 7.49
N ASN A 324 -1.08 -32.10 6.91
CA ASN A 324 -2.08 -31.28 7.61
C ASN A 324 -3.41 -31.23 6.82
N PRO A 325 -4.00 -32.40 6.49
CA PRO A 325 -5.24 -32.43 5.71
C PRO A 325 -6.43 -31.78 6.47
N GLU A 326 -6.44 -31.82 7.79
CA GLU A 326 -7.46 -31.19 8.64
C GLU A 326 -7.48 -29.67 8.47
N ILE A 327 -6.33 -29.03 8.30
CA ILE A 327 -6.22 -27.58 8.05
C ILE A 327 -6.85 -27.23 6.69
N LEU A 328 -6.60 -28.03 5.66
CA LEU A 328 -7.23 -27.84 4.35
C LEU A 328 -8.75 -28.00 4.41
N VAL A 329 -9.26 -28.93 5.21
CA VAL A 329 -10.71 -29.07 5.45
C VAL A 329 -11.29 -27.82 6.06
N GLU A 330 -10.62 -27.23 7.08
CA GLU A 330 -11.08 -26.02 7.74
C GLU A 330 -11.02 -24.81 6.81
N ILE A 331 -9.91 -24.63 6.09
CA ILE A 331 -9.77 -23.58 5.07
C ILE A 331 -10.87 -23.68 4.02
N ASN A 332 -11.22 -24.89 3.58
CA ASN A 332 -12.31 -25.08 2.61
C ASN A 332 -13.68 -24.68 3.16
N LYS A 333 -13.98 -24.97 4.42
CA LYS A 333 -15.22 -24.50 5.07
C LYS A 333 -15.28 -22.96 5.12
N ILE A 334 -14.17 -22.33 5.51
CA ILE A 334 -14.03 -20.88 5.55
C ILE A 334 -14.24 -20.29 4.16
N LEU A 335 -13.61 -20.87 3.12
CA LEU A 335 -13.74 -20.46 1.73
C LEU A 335 -15.19 -20.56 1.23
N GLU A 336 -15.88 -21.67 1.47
CA GLU A 336 -17.26 -21.84 1.05
C GLU A 336 -18.21 -20.88 1.78
N LYS A 337 -17.99 -20.63 3.07
CA LYS A 337 -18.72 -19.61 3.83
C LYS A 337 -18.50 -18.21 3.22
N HIS A 338 -17.24 -17.87 2.88
CA HIS A 338 -16.92 -16.58 2.25
C HIS A 338 -17.61 -16.42 0.90
N LYS A 339 -17.53 -17.42 0.02
CA LYS A 339 -18.20 -17.39 -1.29
C LYS A 339 -19.71 -17.19 -1.18
N LYS A 340 -20.37 -17.82 -0.21
CA LYS A 340 -21.82 -17.66 0.03
C LYS A 340 -22.20 -16.25 0.47
N ASN A 341 -21.32 -15.58 1.21
CA ASN A 341 -21.56 -14.25 1.74
C ASN A 341 -21.07 -13.12 0.83
N LEU A 342 -20.30 -13.47 -0.21
CA LEU A 342 -19.69 -12.50 -1.10
C LEU A 342 -20.78 -11.81 -1.95
N LYS A 343 -20.85 -10.49 -1.83
CA LYS A 343 -21.69 -9.61 -2.65
C LYS A 343 -20.79 -8.82 -3.60
N ALA A 344 -20.35 -9.46 -4.69
CA ALA A 344 -19.56 -8.78 -5.70
C ALA A 344 -20.44 -7.81 -6.50
N PRO A 345 -20.05 -6.54 -6.69
CA PRO A 345 -20.71 -5.63 -7.60
C PRO A 345 -20.52 -6.08 -9.05
N ASN A 346 -21.36 -5.56 -9.96
CA ASN A 346 -21.17 -5.74 -11.38
C ASN A 346 -19.78 -5.25 -11.81
N ASP A 347 -19.17 -5.95 -12.77
CA ASP A 347 -17.92 -5.53 -13.36
C ASP A 347 -18.15 -4.41 -14.36
N LEU A 348 -17.98 -3.16 -13.90
CA LEU A 348 -18.12 -1.98 -14.74
C LEU A 348 -17.01 -1.81 -15.77
N LEU A 349 -15.95 -2.62 -15.69
CA LEU A 349 -14.83 -2.61 -16.64
C LEU A 349 -14.92 -3.74 -17.67
N LYS A 350 -15.90 -4.66 -17.54
CA LYS A 350 -16.05 -5.81 -18.42
C LYS A 350 -16.26 -5.40 -19.88
N ASP A 351 -17.04 -4.34 -20.09
CA ASP A 351 -17.40 -3.83 -21.40
C ASP A 351 -16.60 -2.58 -21.78
N ARG A 352 -15.44 -2.36 -21.14
CA ARG A 352 -14.57 -1.25 -21.48
C ARG A 352 -13.96 -1.48 -22.85
N GLU A 353 -14.40 -0.74 -23.85
CA GLU A 353 -13.67 -0.60 -25.10
C GLU A 353 -12.37 0.12 -24.82
N PHE A 354 -11.25 -0.56 -25.01
CA PHE A 354 -9.96 0.10 -25.05
C PHE A 354 -9.96 0.94 -26.33
N GLY A 355 -10.16 2.23 -26.19
CA GLY A 355 -10.13 3.18 -27.29
C GLY A 355 -8.87 2.97 -28.13
N SER A 356 -9.07 2.82 -29.42
CA SER A 356 -8.07 2.70 -30.48
C SER A 356 -7.10 3.87 -30.50
#